data_94f72019d33030bb0cfd8f42fa9693a8
#
_entry.id   94f72019d33030bb0cfd8f42fa9693a8
#
_cell.length_a   1.000
_cell.length_b   1.000
_cell.length_c   1.000
_cell.angle_alpha   90.00
_cell.angle_beta   90.00
_cell.angle_gamma   90.00
#
_symmetry.space_group_name_H-M   'P 1'
#
loop_
_entity.id
_entity.type
_entity.pdbx_description
1 polymer ?
#
loop_
_entity_poly.entity_id
_entity_poly.type
_entity_poly.pdbx_seq_one_letter_code
_entity_poly.pdbx_strand_id
1 'polypeptide(L)'
;MTQLDTRLTSLADSLLSGGCIKFGDFTLKSGLKSPIYIDLRQIITYPKLLADIAQAYLPILSTLQFSRIAGLPYAAIPIATAISLAGDYPMTYPRKEVKTYGTKAEIEGEYRAGDTVVVI
;
A
#
# COMPACT_ATOMS: atom_id res chain seq x y z
N MET A 1 3.20 1.35 26.99
CA MET A 1 3.23 1.47 25.49
C MET A 1 4.23 0.44 24.94
N THR A 2 3.78 -0.37 24.00
CA THR A 2 4.62 -1.37 23.38
C THR A 2 5.53 -0.73 22.32
N GLN A 3 6.58 -1.45 21.89
CA GLN A 3 7.43 -0.98 20.78
C GLN A 3 6.65 -0.80 19.48
N LEU A 4 5.64 -1.64 19.24
CA LEU A 4 4.75 -1.53 18.08
C LEU A 4 3.92 -0.24 18.16
N ASP A 5 3.36 0.06 19.33
CA ASP A 5 2.57 1.28 19.54
C ASP A 5 3.40 2.53 19.27
N THR A 6 4.66 2.55 19.72
CA THR A 6 5.60 3.65 19.49
C THR A 6 5.89 3.80 17.99
N ARG A 7 6.09 2.70 17.27
CA ARG A 7 6.31 2.72 15.82
C ARG A 7 5.10 3.27 15.07
N LEU A 8 3.90 2.83 15.43
CA LEU A 8 2.67 3.30 14.77
C LEU A 8 2.40 4.77 15.04
N THR A 9 2.67 5.24 16.27
CA THR A 9 2.55 6.66 16.60
C THR A 9 3.53 7.50 15.78
N SER A 10 4.79 7.08 15.71
CA SER A 10 5.82 7.74 14.91
C SER A 10 5.45 7.75 13.42
N LEU A 11 4.90 6.65 12.90
CA LEU A 11 4.43 6.56 11.52
C LEU A 11 3.28 7.54 11.25
N ALA A 12 2.31 7.62 12.17
CA ALA A 12 1.19 8.56 12.06
C ALA A 12 1.68 10.02 12.00
N ASP A 13 2.66 10.37 12.85
CA ASP A 13 3.27 11.69 12.85
C ASP A 13 3.98 11.98 11.51
N SER A 14 4.67 11.00 10.96
CA SER A 14 5.34 11.12 9.67
C SER A 14 4.36 11.28 8.50
N LEU A 15 3.23 10.59 8.54
CA LEU A 15 2.17 10.74 7.54
C LEU A 15 1.55 12.14 7.58
N LEU A 16 1.34 12.67 8.77
CA LEU A 16 0.82 14.02 8.96
C LEU A 16 1.83 15.06 8.45
N SER A 17 3.09 14.94 8.85
CA SER A 17 4.17 15.84 8.42
C SER A 17 4.41 15.79 6.90
N GLY A 18 4.23 14.62 6.29
CA GLY A 18 4.39 14.42 4.85
C GLY A 18 3.21 14.89 4.01
N GLY A 19 2.17 15.44 4.63
CA GLY A 19 0.99 15.95 3.92
C GLY A 19 0.02 14.85 3.46
N CYS A 20 0.18 13.63 3.96
CA CYS A 20 -0.70 12.51 3.60
C CYS A 20 -2.03 12.56 4.36
N ILE A 21 -2.05 13.23 5.50
CA ILE A 21 -3.25 13.45 6.31
C ILE A 21 -3.45 14.95 6.45
N LYS A 22 -4.64 15.43 6.08
CA LYS A 22 -4.99 16.85 6.15
C LYS A 22 -6.26 17.02 6.95
N PHE A 23 -6.28 18.04 7.78
CA PHE A 23 -7.49 18.47 8.52
C PHE A 23 -8.06 19.71 7.85
N GLY A 24 -9.39 19.78 7.80
CA GLY A 24 -10.07 20.91 7.19
C GLY A 24 -11.53 20.60 6.86
N ASP A 25 -12.03 21.21 5.80
CA ASP A 25 -13.39 20.99 5.29
C ASP A 25 -13.26 20.38 3.89
N PHE A 26 -13.52 19.10 3.78
CA PHE A 26 -13.38 18.33 2.55
C PHE A 26 -14.72 17.70 2.15
N THR A 27 -14.98 17.67 0.85
CA THR A 27 -16.08 16.91 0.28
C THR A 27 -15.51 15.66 -0.40
N LEU A 28 -15.90 14.49 0.08
CA LEU A 28 -15.44 13.20 -0.47
C LEU A 28 -16.13 12.91 -1.80
N LYS A 29 -15.59 11.93 -2.55
CA LYS A 29 -16.18 11.48 -3.82
C LYS A 29 -17.64 11.05 -3.66
N SER A 30 -18.00 10.51 -2.49
CA SER A 30 -19.37 10.13 -2.15
C SER A 30 -20.31 11.32 -1.95
N GLY A 31 -19.79 12.56 -1.88
CA GLY A 31 -20.54 13.76 -1.53
C GLY A 31 -20.59 14.04 -0.02
N LEU A 32 -20.12 13.14 0.81
CA LEU A 32 -20.07 13.31 2.26
C LEU A 32 -19.01 14.35 2.65
N LYS A 33 -19.32 15.15 3.67
CA LYS A 33 -18.37 16.06 4.29
C LYS A 33 -17.46 15.32 5.26
N SER A 34 -16.17 15.67 5.25
CA SER A 34 -15.20 15.08 6.16
C SER A 34 -14.25 16.13 6.70
N PRO A 35 -13.94 16.13 8.01
CA PRO A 35 -12.91 16.99 8.57
C PRO A 35 -11.50 16.49 8.30
N ILE A 36 -11.34 15.33 7.69
CA ILE A 36 -10.06 14.68 7.40
C ILE A 36 -10.03 14.27 5.94
N TYR A 37 -8.87 14.48 5.31
CA TYR A 37 -8.56 13.98 3.98
C TYR A 37 -7.25 13.19 4.04
N ILE A 38 -7.30 11.94 3.58
CA ILE A 38 -6.13 11.05 3.53
C ILE A 38 -5.74 10.86 2.07
N ASP A 39 -4.49 11.23 1.76
CA ASP A 39 -3.91 11.08 0.42
C ASP A 39 -2.56 10.38 0.51
N LEU A 40 -2.57 9.08 0.32
CA LEU A 40 -1.38 8.26 0.40
C LEU A 40 -0.50 8.33 -0.87
N ARG A 41 -0.97 9.00 -1.91
CA ARG A 41 -0.19 9.16 -3.16
C ARG A 41 1.06 10.02 -2.94
N GLN A 42 1.08 10.83 -1.88
CA GLN A 42 2.22 11.68 -1.54
C GLN A 42 3.42 10.91 -0.99
N ILE A 43 3.22 9.72 -0.48
CA ILE A 43 4.26 8.96 0.21
C ILE A 43 5.44 8.57 -0.69
N ILE A 44 5.22 8.45 -1.99
CA ILE A 44 6.28 8.08 -2.93
C ILE A 44 7.40 9.12 -3.01
N THR A 45 7.12 10.35 -2.58
CA THR A 45 8.10 11.44 -2.54
C THR A 45 9.09 11.27 -1.38
N TYR A 46 8.71 10.54 -0.34
CA TYR A 46 9.48 10.41 0.88
C TYR A 46 9.96 8.97 1.08
N PRO A 47 11.18 8.62 0.61
CA PRO A 47 11.65 7.24 0.64
C PRO A 47 11.66 6.62 2.04
N LYS A 48 12.05 7.39 3.06
CA LYS A 48 12.04 6.90 4.43
C LYS A 48 10.63 6.59 4.93
N LEU A 49 9.67 7.45 4.60
CA LEU A 49 8.26 7.23 4.96
C LEU A 49 7.72 5.97 4.30
N LEU A 50 8.00 5.79 3.01
CA LEU A 50 7.59 4.59 2.28
C LEU A 50 8.21 3.32 2.88
N ALA A 51 9.50 3.38 3.25
CA ALA A 51 10.17 2.27 3.93
C ALA A 51 9.56 1.97 5.30
N ASP A 52 9.24 3.00 6.09
CA ASP A 52 8.63 2.84 7.40
C ASP A 52 7.21 2.24 7.29
N ILE A 53 6.45 2.62 6.27
CA ILE A 53 5.15 2.00 5.98
C ILE A 53 5.34 0.51 5.69
N ALA A 54 6.28 0.15 4.84
CA ALA A 54 6.56 -1.25 4.52
C ALA A 54 6.91 -2.04 5.79
N GLN A 55 7.75 -1.48 6.65
CA GLN A 55 8.11 -2.13 7.91
C GLN A 55 6.90 -2.33 8.84
N ALA A 56 5.92 -1.44 8.81
CA ALA A 56 4.70 -1.57 9.61
C ALA A 56 3.82 -2.73 9.14
N TYR A 57 3.88 -3.08 7.86
CA TYR A 57 3.13 -4.22 7.32
C TYR A 57 3.74 -5.58 7.72
N LEU A 58 5.07 -5.67 7.89
CA LEU A 58 5.74 -6.95 8.07
C LEU A 58 5.22 -7.77 9.26
N PRO A 59 5.00 -7.20 10.46
CA PRO A 59 4.44 -7.98 11.56
C PRO A 59 3.05 -8.55 11.28
N ILE A 60 2.24 -7.81 10.52
CA ILE A 60 0.90 -8.25 10.14
C ILE A 60 1.01 -9.40 9.13
N LEU A 61 1.81 -9.21 8.10
CA LEU A 61 1.97 -10.22 7.05
C LEU A 61 2.58 -11.52 7.57
N SER A 62 3.46 -11.45 8.57
CA SER A 62 4.07 -12.63 9.16
C SER A 62 3.07 -13.56 9.85
N THR A 63 1.86 -13.08 10.16
CA THR A 63 0.78 -13.89 10.76
C THR A 63 -0.12 -14.56 9.72
N LEU A 64 0.06 -14.25 8.45
CA LEU A 64 -0.80 -14.71 7.36
C LEU A 64 -0.12 -15.80 6.53
N GLN A 65 -0.93 -16.68 5.95
CA GLN A 65 -0.49 -17.72 5.01
C GLN A 65 -0.84 -17.27 3.60
N PHE A 66 0.16 -17.01 2.77
CA PHE A 66 -0.04 -16.56 1.38
C PHE A 66 1.17 -16.87 0.51
N SER A 67 0.94 -16.87 -0.81
CA SER A 67 1.98 -17.11 -1.81
C SER A 67 2.60 -15.80 -2.29
N ARG A 68 1.80 -14.74 -2.42
CA ARG A 68 2.18 -13.44 -3.00
C ARG A 68 1.36 -12.32 -2.41
N ILE A 69 1.88 -11.11 -2.58
CA ILE A 69 1.12 -9.89 -2.32
C ILE A 69 0.71 -9.26 -3.65
N ALA A 70 -0.36 -8.50 -3.65
CA ALA A 70 -0.81 -7.75 -4.81
C ALA A 70 -1.08 -6.29 -4.42
N GLY A 71 -0.51 -5.36 -5.18
CA GLY A 71 -0.78 -3.94 -5.01
C GLY A 71 -1.88 -3.46 -5.95
N LEU A 72 -2.89 -2.80 -5.42
CA LEU A 72 -3.95 -2.24 -6.25
C LEU A 72 -3.50 -0.93 -6.92
N PRO A 73 -3.84 -0.71 -8.20
CA PRO A 73 -3.54 0.55 -8.87
C PRO A 73 -4.28 1.73 -8.20
N TYR A 74 -3.66 2.89 -8.09
CA TYR A 74 -2.24 3.04 -8.40
C TYR A 74 -1.41 3.19 -7.13
N ALA A 75 -1.99 3.77 -6.09
CA ALA A 75 -1.26 4.18 -4.87
C ALA A 75 -0.67 2.99 -4.10
N ALA A 76 -1.33 1.85 -4.12
CA ALA A 76 -0.85 0.68 -3.41
C ALA A 76 0.29 -0.05 -4.12
N ILE A 77 0.54 0.19 -5.40
CA ILE A 77 1.65 -0.46 -6.12
C ILE A 77 3.01 -0.09 -5.50
N PRO A 78 3.35 1.20 -5.29
CA PRO A 78 4.60 1.54 -4.61
C PRO A 78 4.71 0.96 -3.21
N ILE A 79 3.62 0.96 -2.45
CA ILE A 79 3.60 0.38 -1.10
C ILE A 79 3.91 -1.12 -1.15
N ALA A 80 3.22 -1.85 -2.02
CA ALA A 80 3.43 -3.28 -2.19
C ALA A 80 4.87 -3.58 -2.66
N THR A 81 5.43 -2.75 -3.54
CA THR A 81 6.81 -2.87 -3.98
C THR A 81 7.78 -2.73 -2.81
N ALA A 82 7.58 -1.73 -1.96
CA ALA A 82 8.41 -1.54 -0.78
C ALA A 82 8.28 -2.72 0.19
N ILE A 83 7.07 -3.25 0.39
CA ILE A 83 6.82 -4.43 1.22
C ILE A 83 7.51 -5.66 0.63
N SER A 84 7.42 -5.84 -0.68
CA SER A 84 8.06 -6.95 -1.40
C SER A 84 9.56 -6.97 -1.15
N LEU A 85 10.21 -5.82 -1.26
CA LEU A 85 11.65 -5.70 -1.02
C LEU A 85 12.01 -5.90 0.45
N ALA A 86 11.22 -5.36 1.36
CA ALA A 86 11.50 -5.42 2.80
C ALA A 86 11.28 -6.83 3.37
N GLY A 87 10.28 -7.55 2.90
CA GLY A 87 9.88 -8.85 3.43
C GLY A 87 10.23 -10.04 2.53
N ASP A 88 10.83 -9.80 1.39
CA ASP A 88 11.13 -10.82 0.37
C ASP A 88 9.85 -11.57 -0.07
N TYR A 89 8.80 -10.83 -0.34
CA TYR A 89 7.53 -11.39 -0.81
C TYR A 89 7.38 -11.20 -2.32
N PRO A 90 7.12 -12.29 -3.09
CA PRO A 90 6.73 -12.14 -4.49
C PRO A 90 5.49 -11.26 -4.61
N MET A 91 5.42 -10.43 -5.65
CA MET A 91 4.26 -9.57 -5.86
C MET A 91 3.76 -9.62 -7.29
N THR A 92 2.48 -9.30 -7.40
CA THR A 92 1.78 -9.07 -8.66
C THR A 92 0.96 -7.79 -8.52
N TYR A 93 0.42 -7.29 -9.60
CA TYR A 93 -0.61 -6.25 -9.52
C TYR A 93 -1.55 -6.35 -10.71
N PRO A 94 -2.85 -6.11 -10.50
CA PRO A 94 -3.80 -6.05 -11.60
C PRO A 94 -3.60 -4.76 -12.39
N ARG A 95 -3.84 -4.83 -13.68
CA ARG A 95 -3.92 -3.63 -14.50
C ARG A 95 -5.27 -2.97 -14.29
N LYS A 96 -5.28 -1.64 -14.22
CA LYS A 96 -6.53 -0.89 -14.16
C LYS A 96 -7.28 -0.97 -15.49
N GLU A 97 -6.54 -1.09 -16.59
CA GLU A 97 -7.06 -1.17 -17.94
C GLU A 97 -6.67 -2.50 -18.58
N VAL A 98 -7.60 -3.09 -19.35
CA VAL A 98 -7.31 -4.32 -20.07
C VAL A 98 -6.34 -4.02 -21.21
N LYS A 99 -5.25 -4.80 -21.27
CA LYS A 99 -4.25 -4.71 -22.32
C LYS A 99 -4.83 -5.27 -23.62
N THR A 100 -4.87 -4.46 -24.67
CA THR A 100 -5.43 -4.85 -25.96
C THR A 100 -4.39 -5.36 -26.96
N TYR A 101 -3.11 -5.36 -26.58
CA TYR A 101 -1.98 -5.75 -27.43
C TYR A 101 -1.01 -6.63 -26.64
N GLY A 102 -0.08 -7.25 -27.35
CA GLY A 102 0.89 -8.16 -26.77
C GLY A 102 0.24 -9.38 -26.15
N THR A 103 0.58 -9.71 -24.91
CA THR A 103 0.05 -10.85 -24.17
C THR A 103 -1.38 -10.66 -23.66
N LYS A 104 -1.93 -9.45 -23.77
CA LYS A 104 -3.25 -9.07 -23.24
C LYS A 104 -3.41 -9.42 -21.74
N ALA A 105 -2.31 -9.31 -20.99
CA ALA A 105 -2.31 -9.63 -19.57
C ALA A 105 -3.20 -8.67 -18.78
N GLU A 106 -3.99 -9.20 -17.87
CA GLU A 106 -4.80 -8.45 -16.90
C GLU A 106 -4.04 -8.24 -15.59
N ILE A 107 -3.06 -9.09 -15.32
CA ILE A 107 -2.23 -9.07 -14.12
C ILE A 107 -0.78 -9.07 -14.55
N GLU A 108 0.02 -8.19 -13.97
CA GLU A 108 1.47 -8.16 -14.16
C GLU A 108 2.17 -8.99 -13.09
N GLY A 109 3.29 -9.59 -13.48
CA GLY A 109 4.04 -10.52 -12.65
C GLY A 109 3.65 -11.97 -12.89
N GLU A 110 4.32 -12.87 -12.20
CA GLU A 110 4.04 -14.31 -12.30
C GLU A 110 3.12 -14.75 -11.16
N TYR A 111 2.21 -15.63 -11.47
CA TYR A 111 1.31 -16.24 -10.51
C TYR A 111 0.88 -17.62 -11.00
N ARG A 112 0.34 -18.43 -10.09
CA ARG A 112 -0.11 -19.80 -10.39
C ARG A 112 -1.52 -20.02 -9.89
N ALA A 113 -2.25 -20.90 -10.58
CA ALA A 113 -3.55 -21.33 -10.12
C ALA A 113 -3.41 -21.93 -8.70
N GLY A 114 -4.30 -21.55 -7.81
CA GLY A 114 -4.27 -21.98 -6.41
C GLY A 114 -3.45 -21.09 -5.47
N ASP A 115 -2.74 -20.08 -5.99
CA ASP A 115 -2.05 -19.11 -5.15
C ASP A 115 -3.05 -18.36 -4.25
N THR A 116 -2.64 -18.16 -3.01
CA THR A 116 -3.32 -17.27 -2.08
C THR A 116 -2.62 -15.91 -2.11
N VAL A 117 -3.37 -14.86 -2.30
CA VAL A 117 -2.84 -13.52 -2.49
C VAL A 117 -3.36 -12.58 -1.42
N VAL A 118 -2.46 -11.85 -0.77
CA VAL A 118 -2.82 -10.74 0.11
C VAL A 118 -2.86 -9.47 -0.71
N VAL A 119 -3.97 -8.76 -0.65
CA VAL A 119 -4.17 -7.50 -1.37
C VAL A 119 -3.80 -6.33 -0.46
N ILE A 120 -2.93 -5.46 -0.97
CA ILE A 120 -2.48 -4.24 -0.29
C ILE A 120 -3.33 -3.05 -0.74
#